data_18a7ddfa5baccecedc9e60c4dcef7c76
#
_entry.id   18a7ddfa5baccecedc9e60c4dcef7c76
#
_cell.length_a   1.000
_cell.length_b   1.000
_cell.length_c   1.000
_cell.angle_alpha   90.00
_cell.angle_beta   90.00
_cell.angle_gamma   90.00
#
_symmetry.space_group_name_H-M   'P 1'
#
loop_
_entity.id
_entity.type
_entity.pdbx_description
1 polymer ?
#
loop_
_entity_poly.entity_id
_entity_poly.type
_entity_poly.pdbx_seq_one_letter_code
_entity_poly.pdbx_strand_id
1 'polypeptide(L)'
;MKRLRPFLFLAAVLSIPQPALAWGSHGHRMIGQLAMRALPAEAPAFLRTPYAITEVGELSRETDRSKGAGKIHDSDRDPAHFVDLDEAGRVLGGPAFLPLPPTRADYETGLRAAGLDTWKAGYLQYAMIDRVQQLTLDFAYWRVLRAAEANPQWRANHVWFRADRLRREALILATLGQLSHLVGDGSQPLHVSVHFNGWGDYPNPNGYSKARLHGLFEGDLVYATVRSGAVAARMTPLKLCNCPVEQRTVDYIAATERFVIPFYEMEKAGGLARGDPRGTAFATERLAAGASELRDVVVEAWRASANRNVGWKPVSVQDVLAGKVDPYPALYGID
;
A
#
# COMPACT_ATOMS: atom_id res chain seq x y z
N MET A 1 18.54 -2.72 -68.98
CA MET A 1 17.57 -3.26 -68.00
C MET A 1 18.27 -3.43 -66.65
N LYS A 2 18.09 -2.45 -65.74
CA LYS A 2 18.69 -2.48 -64.38
C LYS A 2 17.66 -3.08 -63.43
N ARG A 3 18.00 -4.22 -62.81
CA ARG A 3 17.17 -4.89 -61.82
C ARG A 3 17.28 -4.17 -60.47
N LEU A 4 16.17 -3.57 -59.98
CA LEU A 4 16.04 -3.10 -58.60
C LEU A 4 15.94 -4.31 -57.66
N ARG A 5 16.82 -4.36 -56.64
CA ARG A 5 16.70 -5.28 -55.50
C ARG A 5 15.82 -4.63 -54.45
N PRO A 6 14.82 -5.32 -53.91
CA PRO A 6 14.05 -4.78 -52.78
C PRO A 6 14.89 -4.87 -51.49
N PHE A 7 15.08 -3.74 -50.82
CA PHE A 7 15.57 -3.71 -49.43
C PHE A 7 14.43 -4.10 -48.49
N LEU A 8 14.51 -5.28 -47.87
CA LEU A 8 13.65 -5.60 -46.73
C LEU A 8 14.16 -4.80 -45.50
N PHE A 9 13.38 -3.83 -45.08
CA PHE A 9 13.54 -3.21 -43.76
C PHE A 9 13.00 -4.16 -42.70
N LEU A 10 13.88 -4.81 -41.95
CA LEU A 10 13.55 -5.56 -40.76
C LEU A 10 13.29 -4.54 -39.64
N ALA A 11 12.03 -4.21 -39.38
CA ALA A 11 11.64 -3.41 -38.21
C ALA A 11 11.88 -4.25 -36.95
N ALA A 12 12.98 -3.98 -36.23
CA ALA A 12 13.19 -4.51 -34.91
C ALA A 12 12.16 -3.84 -33.97
N VAL A 13 11.14 -4.61 -33.59
CA VAL A 13 10.21 -4.22 -32.51
C VAL A 13 11.02 -4.27 -31.23
N LEU A 14 11.49 -3.13 -30.77
CA LEU A 14 12.01 -2.92 -29.42
C LEU A 14 10.84 -3.16 -28.45
N SER A 15 10.74 -4.34 -27.88
CA SER A 15 9.87 -4.62 -26.75
C SER A 15 10.39 -3.82 -25.56
N ILE A 16 9.81 -2.65 -25.31
CA ILE A 16 10.01 -1.91 -24.08
C ILE A 16 9.45 -2.79 -22.97
N PRO A 17 10.24 -3.17 -21.95
CA PRO A 17 9.70 -3.90 -20.83
C PRO A 17 8.63 -3.01 -20.16
N GLN A 18 7.39 -3.44 -20.21
CA GLN A 18 6.33 -2.77 -19.43
C GLN A 18 6.62 -3.02 -17.95
N PRO A 19 6.62 -1.97 -17.11
CA PRO A 19 6.74 -2.16 -15.67
C PRO A 19 5.62 -3.06 -15.20
N ALA A 20 5.95 -4.05 -14.36
CA ALA A 20 4.94 -4.83 -13.67
C ALA A 20 4.12 -3.88 -12.80
N LEU A 21 2.83 -3.76 -13.05
CA LEU A 21 1.91 -2.92 -12.28
C LEU A 21 1.29 -3.80 -11.21
N ALA A 22 1.53 -3.49 -9.94
CA ALA A 22 0.91 -4.15 -8.80
C ALA A 22 -0.62 -4.16 -8.92
N TRP A 23 -1.29 -5.25 -8.61
CA TRP A 23 -2.76 -5.49 -8.73
C TRP A 23 -3.47 -4.79 -9.90
N GLY A 24 -2.75 -4.21 -10.82
CA GLY A 24 -3.24 -3.29 -11.84
C GLY A 24 -4.13 -2.18 -11.25
N SER A 25 -4.41 -1.16 -12.00
CA SER A 25 -5.24 -0.04 -11.53
C SER A 25 -6.66 -0.46 -11.08
N HIS A 26 -7.14 -1.60 -11.56
CA HIS A 26 -8.47 -2.12 -11.22
C HIS A 26 -8.50 -2.75 -9.82
N GLY A 27 -7.51 -3.56 -9.49
CA GLY A 27 -7.40 -4.21 -8.18
C GLY A 27 -7.16 -3.19 -7.05
N HIS A 28 -6.24 -2.24 -7.26
CA HIS A 28 -5.99 -1.17 -6.27
C HIS A 28 -7.23 -0.33 -6.00
N ARG A 29 -8.00 0.05 -7.04
CA ARG A 29 -9.27 0.75 -6.83
C ARG A 29 -10.24 -0.07 -5.99
N MET A 30 -10.36 -1.37 -6.24
CA MET A 30 -11.25 -2.24 -5.47
C MET A 30 -10.84 -2.28 -3.99
N ILE A 31 -9.56 -2.47 -3.70
CA ILE A 31 -9.05 -2.48 -2.32
C ILE A 31 -9.39 -1.19 -1.60
N GLY A 32 -9.03 -0.04 -2.16
CA GLY A 32 -9.30 1.27 -1.56
C GLY A 32 -10.80 1.50 -1.32
N GLN A 33 -11.62 1.30 -2.34
CA GLN A 33 -13.06 1.54 -2.23
C GLN A 33 -13.75 0.59 -1.24
N LEU A 34 -13.40 -0.69 -1.24
CA LEU A 34 -14.03 -1.67 -0.37
C LEU A 34 -13.63 -1.47 1.09
N ALA A 35 -12.36 -1.17 1.36
CA ALA A 35 -11.91 -0.82 2.70
C ALA A 35 -12.67 0.39 3.27
N MET A 36 -12.79 1.47 2.48
CA MET A 36 -13.50 2.68 2.89
C MET A 36 -15.00 2.46 3.10
N ARG A 37 -15.65 1.64 2.28
CA ARG A 37 -17.07 1.26 2.47
C ARG A 37 -17.31 0.45 3.73
N ALA A 38 -16.32 -0.34 4.15
CA ALA A 38 -16.39 -1.21 5.32
C ALA A 38 -15.95 -0.53 6.62
N LEU A 39 -15.63 0.78 6.60
CA LEU A 39 -15.27 1.54 7.81
C LEU A 39 -16.45 1.58 8.79
N PRO A 40 -16.20 1.30 10.10
CA PRO A 40 -17.24 1.38 11.12
C PRO A 40 -17.66 2.83 11.40
N ALA A 41 -18.80 2.99 12.10
CA ALA A 41 -19.37 4.29 12.41
C ALA A 41 -18.47 5.20 13.24
N GLU A 42 -17.52 4.65 14.00
CA GLU A 42 -16.53 5.40 14.79
C GLU A 42 -15.50 6.16 13.93
N ALA A 43 -15.26 5.71 12.69
CA ALA A 43 -14.37 6.41 11.78
C ALA A 43 -14.97 7.78 11.37
N PRO A 44 -14.13 8.79 11.06
CA PRO A 44 -14.61 10.10 10.65
C PRO A 44 -15.67 10.05 9.56
N ALA A 45 -16.76 10.77 9.75
CA ALA A 45 -17.91 10.70 8.81
C ALA A 45 -17.52 11.10 7.37
N PHE A 46 -16.57 12.04 7.20
CA PHE A 46 -16.14 12.47 5.86
C PHE A 46 -15.51 11.33 5.05
N LEU A 47 -14.82 10.36 5.71
CA LEU A 47 -14.23 9.20 5.04
C LEU A 47 -15.27 8.21 4.48
N ARG A 48 -16.49 8.22 5.00
CA ARG A 48 -17.58 7.33 4.61
C ARG A 48 -18.48 7.93 3.54
N THR A 49 -18.14 9.11 3.03
CA THR A 49 -18.88 9.75 1.93
C THR A 49 -18.58 9.05 0.59
N PRO A 50 -19.53 9.06 -0.38
CA PRO A 50 -19.27 8.54 -1.72
C PRO A 50 -18.05 9.18 -2.38
N TYR A 51 -17.80 10.47 -2.14
CA TYR A 51 -16.64 11.20 -2.63
C TYR A 51 -15.34 10.59 -2.08
N ALA A 52 -15.19 10.48 -0.77
CA ALA A 52 -13.97 9.95 -0.15
C ALA A 52 -13.69 8.49 -0.59
N ILE A 53 -14.74 7.66 -0.68
CA ILE A 53 -14.64 6.28 -1.16
C ILE A 53 -14.08 6.25 -2.59
N THR A 54 -14.58 7.11 -3.46
CA THR A 54 -14.11 7.21 -4.84
C THR A 54 -12.68 7.71 -4.89
N GLU A 55 -12.37 8.80 -4.17
CA GLU A 55 -11.03 9.41 -4.18
C GLU A 55 -9.96 8.44 -3.68
N VAL A 56 -10.17 7.73 -2.58
CA VAL A 56 -9.18 6.75 -2.10
C VAL A 56 -8.92 5.67 -3.13
N GLY A 57 -9.98 5.19 -3.82
CA GLY A 57 -9.82 4.26 -4.93
C GLY A 57 -9.05 4.83 -6.11
N GLU A 58 -9.30 6.07 -6.51
CA GLU A 58 -8.59 6.71 -7.63
C GLU A 58 -7.14 7.06 -7.25
N LEU A 59 -6.92 7.60 -6.06
CA LEU A 59 -5.60 7.97 -5.54
C LEU A 59 -4.72 6.75 -5.22
N SER A 60 -5.29 5.54 -5.11
CA SER A 60 -4.51 4.31 -4.94
C SER A 60 -3.60 4.00 -6.14
N ARG A 61 -3.78 4.63 -7.28
CA ARG A 61 -2.94 4.46 -8.47
C ARG A 61 -1.76 5.44 -8.52
N GLU A 62 -1.76 6.45 -7.65
CA GLU A 62 -0.77 7.54 -7.76
C GLU A 62 0.65 7.07 -7.43
N THR A 63 0.80 6.03 -6.62
CA THR A 63 2.10 5.43 -6.31
C THR A 63 2.77 4.91 -7.58
N ASP A 64 2.03 4.17 -8.42
CA ASP A 64 2.50 3.70 -9.74
C ASP A 64 2.67 4.85 -10.76
N ARG A 65 1.72 5.77 -10.79
CA ARG A 65 1.72 6.88 -11.76
C ARG A 65 2.84 7.89 -11.51
N SER A 66 3.41 7.90 -10.32
CA SER A 66 4.56 8.75 -9.98
C SER A 66 5.89 8.20 -10.53
N LYS A 67 5.94 6.93 -10.94
CA LYS A 67 7.13 6.33 -11.57
C LYS A 67 7.46 7.00 -12.91
N GLY A 68 8.74 6.99 -13.29
CA GLY A 68 9.22 7.60 -14.53
C GLY A 68 9.56 9.10 -14.41
N ALA A 69 9.60 9.63 -13.19
CA ALA A 69 10.01 11.04 -12.97
C ALA A 69 11.53 11.25 -13.01
N GLY A 70 12.31 10.19 -13.09
CA GLY A 70 13.76 10.20 -13.21
C GLY A 70 14.47 9.35 -12.17
N LYS A 71 15.73 9.00 -12.45
CA LYS A 71 16.48 8.00 -11.67
C LYS A 71 16.54 8.30 -10.16
N ILE A 72 16.73 9.56 -9.77
CA ILE A 72 16.80 9.93 -8.34
C ILE A 72 15.46 9.67 -7.65
N HIS A 73 14.37 10.09 -8.27
CA HIS A 73 13.02 9.86 -7.75
C HIS A 73 12.67 8.37 -7.71
N ASP A 74 12.88 7.67 -8.83
CA ASP A 74 12.44 6.29 -9.00
C ASP A 74 13.24 5.34 -8.12
N SER A 75 14.55 5.59 -7.90
CA SER A 75 15.40 4.79 -7.01
C SER A 75 14.90 4.75 -5.56
N ASP A 76 14.06 5.72 -5.18
CA ASP A 76 13.47 5.81 -3.85
C ASP A 76 11.96 5.46 -3.84
N ARG A 77 11.33 5.30 -5.02
CA ARG A 77 9.90 4.99 -5.14
C ARG A 77 9.63 3.55 -5.57
N ASP A 78 10.30 3.06 -6.60
CA ASP A 78 10.07 1.72 -7.11
C ASP A 78 10.27 0.62 -6.04
N PRO A 79 11.34 0.65 -5.21
CA PRO A 79 11.53 -0.39 -4.19
C PRO A 79 10.51 -0.33 -3.03
N ALA A 80 9.68 0.71 -2.93
CA ALA A 80 8.64 0.79 -1.93
C ALA A 80 7.49 -0.20 -2.15
N HIS A 81 7.38 -0.78 -3.37
CA HIS A 81 6.29 -1.64 -3.79
C HIS A 81 6.46 -3.12 -3.40
N PHE A 82 7.64 -3.54 -2.99
CA PHE A 82 7.94 -4.95 -2.76
C PHE A 82 8.95 -5.17 -1.63
N VAL A 83 9.07 -6.42 -1.22
CA VAL A 83 10.18 -6.95 -0.42
C VAL A 83 10.43 -8.39 -0.86
N ASP A 84 11.63 -8.68 -1.36
CA ASP A 84 11.97 -9.98 -1.95
C ASP A 84 12.43 -10.97 -0.88
N LEU A 85 11.47 -11.73 -0.33
CA LEU A 85 11.74 -12.79 0.65
C LEU A 85 11.99 -14.12 -0.05
N ASP A 86 12.99 -14.87 0.42
CA ASP A 86 13.22 -16.24 0.07
C ASP A 86 12.47 -17.20 1.01
N GLU A 87 12.45 -18.49 0.72
CA GLU A 87 11.74 -19.54 1.48
C GLU A 87 12.27 -19.71 2.91
N ALA A 88 13.44 -19.16 3.23
CA ALA A 88 14.00 -19.14 4.58
C ALA A 88 13.64 -17.87 5.36
N GLY A 89 12.79 -17.00 4.79
CA GLY A 89 12.41 -15.73 5.38
C GLY A 89 13.56 -14.72 5.43
N ARG A 90 14.47 -14.77 4.47
CA ARG A 90 15.58 -13.85 4.33
C ARG A 90 15.36 -12.92 3.14
N VAL A 91 15.81 -11.70 3.25
CA VAL A 91 15.72 -10.72 2.17
C VAL A 91 16.81 -10.98 1.15
N LEU A 92 16.45 -11.48 -0.05
CA LEU A 92 17.39 -11.88 -1.13
C LEU A 92 18.54 -12.78 -0.65
N GLY A 93 18.29 -13.73 0.26
CA GLY A 93 19.32 -14.58 0.87
C GLY A 93 20.26 -13.85 1.84
N GLY A 94 20.04 -12.55 2.07
CA GLY A 94 20.82 -11.72 2.98
C GLY A 94 20.31 -11.75 4.43
N PRO A 95 20.01 -10.59 5.06
CA PRO A 95 19.55 -10.54 6.44
C PRO A 95 18.17 -11.19 6.59
N ALA A 96 17.90 -11.73 7.79
CA ALA A 96 16.56 -12.21 8.12
C ALA A 96 15.56 -11.05 8.10
N PHE A 97 14.32 -11.33 7.63
CA PHE A 97 13.25 -10.34 7.62
C PHE A 97 12.79 -9.99 9.05
N LEU A 98 12.83 -10.97 9.94
CA LEU A 98 12.46 -10.81 11.36
C LEU A 98 13.67 -11.12 12.28
N PRO A 99 13.84 -10.39 13.38
CA PRO A 99 13.06 -9.20 13.80
C PRO A 99 13.34 -8.01 12.86
N LEU A 100 12.30 -7.18 12.67
CA LEU A 100 12.43 -5.98 11.82
C LEU A 100 13.42 -4.99 12.45
N PRO A 101 14.44 -4.49 11.72
CA PRO A 101 15.32 -3.41 12.21
C PRO A 101 14.50 -2.16 12.59
N PRO A 102 14.90 -1.41 13.64
CA PRO A 102 14.10 -0.31 14.18
C PRO A 102 13.80 0.81 13.18
N THR A 103 14.71 1.06 12.25
CA THR A 103 14.54 2.08 11.21
C THR A 103 14.87 1.54 9.81
N ARG A 104 14.36 2.20 8.78
CA ARG A 104 14.75 1.92 7.39
C ARG A 104 16.26 2.07 7.20
N ALA A 105 16.91 3.03 7.85
CA ALA A 105 18.37 3.22 7.75
C ALA A 105 19.14 2.04 8.32
N ASP A 106 18.67 1.42 9.42
CA ASP A 106 19.26 0.21 9.99
C ASP A 106 19.09 -0.98 9.04
N TYR A 107 17.91 -1.13 8.43
CA TYR A 107 17.65 -2.14 7.42
C TYR A 107 18.58 -2.01 6.21
N GLU A 108 18.71 -0.81 5.66
CA GLU A 108 19.61 -0.51 4.54
C GLU A 108 21.08 -0.79 4.90
N THR A 109 21.46 -0.54 6.14
CA THR A 109 22.81 -0.86 6.65
C THR A 109 23.03 -2.37 6.67
N GLY A 110 22.04 -3.14 7.13
CA GLY A 110 22.08 -4.61 7.09
C GLY A 110 22.17 -5.17 5.67
N LEU A 111 21.41 -4.61 4.74
CA LEU A 111 21.47 -4.99 3.32
C LEU A 111 22.87 -4.72 2.73
N ARG A 112 23.40 -3.52 2.93
CA ARG A 112 24.76 -3.16 2.44
C ARG A 112 25.84 -4.07 3.01
N ALA A 113 25.75 -4.45 4.28
CA ALA A 113 26.68 -5.40 4.90
C ALA A 113 26.64 -6.79 4.23
N ALA A 114 25.51 -7.17 3.63
CA ALA A 114 25.33 -8.39 2.86
C ALA A 114 25.62 -8.21 1.34
N GLY A 115 26.10 -7.06 0.89
CA GLY A 115 26.34 -6.76 -0.52
C GLY A 115 25.06 -6.50 -1.33
N LEU A 116 23.96 -6.17 -0.66
CA LEU A 116 22.65 -5.88 -1.23
C LEU A 116 22.31 -4.40 -1.11
N ASP A 117 21.25 -3.99 -1.78
CA ASP A 117 20.66 -2.65 -1.70
C ASP A 117 19.12 -2.71 -1.76
N THR A 118 18.47 -1.62 -1.40
CA THR A 118 17.01 -1.52 -1.43
C THR A 118 16.42 -1.53 -2.84
N TRP A 119 17.20 -1.15 -3.86
CA TRP A 119 16.74 -1.21 -5.25
C TRP A 119 16.36 -2.63 -5.68
N LYS A 120 17.14 -3.63 -5.20
CA LYS A 120 16.90 -5.04 -5.47
C LYS A 120 16.01 -5.70 -4.42
N ALA A 121 16.21 -5.34 -3.15
CA ALA A 121 15.57 -6.01 -2.03
C ALA A 121 14.16 -5.51 -1.73
N GLY A 122 13.85 -4.27 -2.11
CA GLY A 122 12.63 -3.60 -1.70
C GLY A 122 12.63 -3.15 -0.24
N TYR A 123 11.59 -2.40 0.16
CA TYR A 123 11.38 -1.95 1.54
C TYR A 123 9.89 -1.67 1.82
N LEU A 124 8.99 -2.43 1.23
CA LEU A 124 7.53 -2.29 1.34
C LEU A 124 7.06 -2.16 2.79
N GLN A 125 7.64 -2.93 3.72
CA GLN A 125 7.32 -2.88 5.14
C GLN A 125 7.50 -1.48 5.74
N TYR A 126 8.58 -0.79 5.42
CA TYR A 126 8.81 0.57 5.92
C TYR A 126 7.94 1.61 5.21
N ALA A 127 7.67 1.41 3.94
CA ALA A 127 6.75 2.26 3.20
C ALA A 127 5.32 2.20 3.77
N MET A 128 4.84 1.01 4.14
CA MET A 128 3.55 0.83 4.82
C MET A 128 3.56 1.49 6.21
N ILE A 129 4.57 1.22 7.05
CA ILE A 129 4.70 1.79 8.39
C ILE A 129 4.69 3.31 8.34
N ASP A 130 5.48 3.91 7.45
CA ASP A 130 5.54 5.37 7.27
C ASP A 130 4.15 5.96 6.96
N ARG A 131 3.41 5.34 6.03
CA ARG A 131 2.06 5.84 5.68
C ARG A 131 1.06 5.68 6.81
N VAL A 132 1.12 4.61 7.62
CA VAL A 132 0.24 4.43 8.78
C VAL A 132 0.57 5.46 9.87
N GLN A 133 1.84 5.74 10.13
CA GLN A 133 2.28 6.76 11.08
C GLN A 133 1.86 8.16 10.62
N GLN A 134 2.05 8.47 9.32
CA GLN A 134 1.58 9.73 8.74
C GLN A 134 0.05 9.87 8.87
N LEU A 135 -0.71 8.84 8.52
CA LEU A 135 -2.17 8.84 8.65
C LEU A 135 -2.62 9.06 10.09
N THR A 136 -1.93 8.44 11.05
CA THR A 136 -2.21 8.61 12.48
C THR A 136 -2.02 10.06 12.90
N LEU A 137 -0.96 10.71 12.45
CA LEU A 137 -0.70 12.12 12.72
C LEU A 137 -1.71 13.02 12.01
N ASP A 138 -2.05 12.74 10.78
CA ASP A 138 -3.06 13.47 10.01
C ASP A 138 -4.43 13.44 10.71
N PHE A 139 -4.82 12.28 11.24
CA PHE A 139 -6.05 12.16 12.04
C PHE A 139 -5.97 12.95 13.36
N ALA A 140 -4.80 13.02 14.01
CA ALA A 140 -4.61 13.82 15.19
C ALA A 140 -4.83 15.32 14.91
N TYR A 141 -4.23 15.85 13.85
CA TYR A 141 -4.48 17.20 13.37
C TYR A 141 -5.96 17.45 13.04
N TRP A 142 -6.59 16.50 12.33
CA TRP A 142 -8.01 16.63 11.98
C TRP A 142 -8.91 16.69 13.22
N ARG A 143 -8.65 15.86 14.25
CA ARG A 143 -9.40 15.89 15.53
C ARG A 143 -9.33 17.27 16.18
N VAL A 144 -8.12 17.81 16.29
CA VAL A 144 -7.88 19.13 16.91
C VAL A 144 -8.56 20.22 16.10
N LEU A 145 -8.38 20.26 14.78
CA LEU A 145 -8.99 21.26 13.91
C LEU A 145 -10.53 21.20 13.95
N ARG A 146 -11.09 19.98 13.94
CA ARG A 146 -12.54 19.79 14.03
C ARG A 146 -13.12 20.26 15.38
N ALA A 147 -12.42 19.96 16.48
CA ALA A 147 -12.80 20.42 17.81
C ALA A 147 -12.69 21.94 17.94
N ALA A 148 -11.59 22.50 17.45
CA ALA A 148 -11.34 23.95 17.50
C ALA A 148 -12.34 24.75 16.65
N GLU A 149 -12.70 24.27 15.46
CA GLU A 149 -13.74 24.86 14.60
C GLU A 149 -15.11 24.90 15.32
N ALA A 150 -15.38 23.94 16.19
CA ALA A 150 -16.69 23.85 16.89
C ALA A 150 -16.70 24.57 18.25
N ASN A 151 -15.54 24.94 18.81
CA ASN A 151 -15.46 25.48 20.15
C ASN A 151 -15.68 27.01 20.19
N PRO A 152 -16.76 27.49 20.83
CA PRO A 152 -17.05 28.94 20.90
C PRO A 152 -15.95 29.81 21.52
N GLN A 153 -15.10 29.25 22.39
CA GLN A 153 -13.98 29.96 23.00
C GLN A 153 -12.94 30.44 22.00
N TRP A 154 -12.78 29.69 20.87
CA TRP A 154 -11.79 29.98 19.83
C TRP A 154 -12.41 30.56 18.56
N ARG A 155 -13.61 31.13 18.65
CA ARG A 155 -14.38 31.69 17.53
C ARG A 155 -13.61 32.69 16.67
N ALA A 156 -12.65 33.42 17.24
CA ALA A 156 -11.83 34.37 16.50
C ALA A 156 -11.06 33.74 15.32
N ASN A 157 -10.73 32.45 15.43
CA ASN A 157 -9.95 31.71 14.47
C ASN A 157 -10.75 30.61 13.71
N HIS A 158 -12.09 30.57 13.87
CA HIS A 158 -12.93 29.50 13.25
C HIS A 158 -12.75 29.40 11.73
N VAL A 159 -12.62 30.54 11.02
CA VAL A 159 -12.43 30.55 9.56
C VAL A 159 -11.12 29.84 9.19
N TRP A 160 -10.07 30.11 9.94
CA TRP A 160 -8.78 29.48 9.75
C TRP A 160 -8.84 27.98 10.07
N PHE A 161 -9.39 27.58 11.22
CA PHE A 161 -9.52 26.18 11.59
C PHE A 161 -10.30 25.36 10.55
N ARG A 162 -11.39 25.92 10.04
CA ARG A 162 -12.17 25.29 8.98
C ARG A 162 -11.37 25.12 7.71
N ALA A 163 -10.67 26.16 7.27
CA ALA A 163 -9.87 26.11 6.05
C ALA A 163 -8.74 25.08 6.18
N ASP A 164 -8.09 25.02 7.35
CA ASP A 164 -7.00 24.06 7.58
C ASP A 164 -7.52 22.62 7.75
N ARG A 165 -8.68 22.43 8.37
CA ARG A 165 -9.35 21.11 8.40
C ARG A 165 -9.64 20.57 7.00
N LEU A 166 -10.12 21.42 6.10
CA LEU A 166 -10.37 21.00 4.71
C LEU A 166 -9.08 20.63 3.97
N ARG A 167 -7.98 21.36 4.20
CA ARG A 167 -6.66 20.96 3.68
C ARG A 167 -6.22 19.61 4.24
N ARG A 168 -6.43 19.41 5.56
CA ARG A 168 -6.10 18.14 6.21
C ARG A 168 -6.93 16.97 5.68
N GLU A 169 -8.21 17.16 5.38
CA GLU A 169 -9.04 16.15 4.73
C GLU A 169 -8.47 15.73 3.38
N ALA A 170 -8.01 16.67 2.56
CA ALA A 170 -7.36 16.38 1.29
C ALA A 170 -6.05 15.59 1.48
N LEU A 171 -5.21 15.96 2.46
CA LEU A 171 -3.99 15.23 2.79
C LEU A 171 -4.29 13.80 3.28
N ILE A 172 -5.30 13.63 4.13
CA ILE A 172 -5.74 12.31 4.59
C ILE A 172 -6.14 11.43 3.40
N LEU A 173 -6.91 11.94 2.44
CA LEU A 173 -7.30 11.17 1.26
C LEU A 173 -6.09 10.79 0.40
N ALA A 174 -5.11 11.67 0.25
CA ALA A 174 -3.87 11.38 -0.47
C ALA A 174 -3.03 10.31 0.24
N THR A 175 -2.86 10.42 1.57
CA THR A 175 -2.16 9.42 2.39
C THR A 175 -2.87 8.06 2.33
N LEU A 176 -4.21 8.05 2.40
CA LEU A 176 -5.03 6.83 2.28
C LEU A 176 -4.90 6.18 0.91
N GLY A 177 -4.86 6.96 -0.17
CA GLY A 177 -4.63 6.43 -1.50
C GLY A 177 -3.29 5.72 -1.61
N GLN A 178 -2.22 6.36 -1.15
CA GLN A 178 -0.87 5.76 -1.14
C GLN A 178 -0.80 4.53 -0.24
N LEU A 179 -1.37 4.58 0.96
CA LEU A 179 -1.41 3.44 1.87
C LEU A 179 -2.22 2.28 1.27
N SER A 180 -3.35 2.58 0.61
CA SER A 180 -4.18 1.59 -0.08
C SER A 180 -3.40 0.82 -1.15
N HIS A 181 -2.53 1.52 -1.88
CA HIS A 181 -1.63 0.91 -2.86
C HIS A 181 -0.67 -0.07 -2.18
N LEU A 182 0.11 0.41 -1.20
CA LEU A 182 1.12 -0.39 -0.53
C LEU A 182 0.54 -1.59 0.24
N VAL A 183 -0.63 -1.44 0.87
CA VAL A 183 -1.35 -2.56 1.50
C VAL A 183 -1.84 -3.54 0.44
N GLY A 184 -2.25 -3.05 -0.72
CA GLY A 184 -2.57 -3.88 -1.87
C GLY A 184 -1.38 -4.73 -2.31
N ASP A 185 -0.22 -4.12 -2.51
CA ASP A 185 1.04 -4.80 -2.83
C ASP A 185 1.38 -5.85 -1.78
N GLY A 186 1.27 -5.48 -0.50
CA GLY A 186 1.48 -6.39 0.63
C GLY A 186 0.51 -7.58 0.68
N SER A 187 -0.62 -7.56 -0.03
CA SER A 187 -1.54 -8.69 -0.16
C SER A 187 -1.20 -9.64 -1.30
N GLN A 188 -0.34 -9.21 -2.21
CA GLN A 188 0.00 -9.91 -3.45
C GLN A 188 1.28 -10.74 -3.26
N PRO A 189 1.21 -12.09 -3.33
CA PRO A 189 2.37 -12.94 -3.05
C PRO A 189 3.61 -12.63 -3.88
N LEU A 190 3.42 -12.18 -5.12
CA LEU A 190 4.53 -11.85 -6.01
C LEU A 190 5.22 -10.51 -5.67
N HIS A 191 4.67 -9.70 -4.76
CA HIS A 191 5.33 -8.51 -4.21
C HIS A 191 6.13 -8.75 -2.92
N VAL A 192 6.05 -9.96 -2.38
CA VAL A 192 6.71 -10.31 -1.11
C VAL A 192 7.62 -11.53 -1.26
N SER A 193 8.14 -11.77 -2.47
CA SER A 193 8.95 -12.94 -2.76
C SER A 193 9.99 -12.69 -3.86
N VAL A 194 11.14 -13.37 -3.73
CA VAL A 194 12.15 -13.48 -4.80
C VAL A 194 11.59 -14.07 -6.10
N HIS A 195 10.47 -14.79 -6.03
CA HIS A 195 9.77 -15.37 -7.17
C HIS A 195 8.72 -14.45 -7.78
N PHE A 196 9.02 -13.16 -7.86
CA PHE A 196 8.04 -12.12 -8.21
C PHE A 196 7.51 -12.18 -9.66
N ASN A 197 8.22 -12.76 -10.61
CA ASN A 197 7.78 -12.79 -12.01
C ASN A 197 8.21 -14.09 -12.74
N GLY A 198 7.74 -15.22 -12.27
CA GLY A 198 8.22 -16.56 -12.56
C GLY A 198 9.21 -17.01 -11.48
N TRP A 199 9.48 -18.32 -11.42
CA TRP A 199 10.33 -18.90 -10.36
C TRP A 199 11.77 -18.36 -10.36
N GLY A 200 12.23 -17.83 -11.50
CA GLY A 200 13.57 -17.28 -11.62
C GLY A 200 14.66 -18.37 -11.70
N ASP A 201 15.87 -17.98 -11.28
CA ASP A 201 17.05 -18.87 -11.31
C ASP A 201 17.35 -19.53 -9.95
N TYR A 202 16.35 -19.60 -9.11
CA TYR A 202 16.40 -20.28 -7.80
C TYR A 202 16.23 -21.80 -7.97
N PRO A 203 16.68 -22.62 -6.98
CA PRO A 203 16.42 -24.06 -6.98
C PRO A 203 14.92 -24.34 -7.18
N ASN A 204 14.60 -25.22 -8.13
CA ASN A 204 13.21 -25.47 -8.56
C ASN A 204 12.91 -26.98 -8.62
N PRO A 205 12.95 -27.67 -7.49
CA PRO A 205 12.70 -29.12 -7.47
C PRO A 205 11.27 -29.49 -7.89
N ASN A 206 10.33 -28.56 -7.69
CA ASN A 206 8.93 -28.75 -8.05
C ASN A 206 8.62 -28.42 -9.52
N GLY A 207 9.57 -27.86 -10.29
CA GLY A 207 9.38 -27.53 -11.70
C GLY A 207 8.34 -26.44 -11.93
N TYR A 208 8.30 -25.42 -11.08
CA TYR A 208 7.43 -24.25 -11.26
C TYR A 208 7.84 -23.43 -12.49
N SER A 209 6.89 -22.70 -13.05
CA SER A 209 7.06 -21.92 -14.26
C SER A 209 8.08 -20.79 -14.09
N LYS A 210 8.96 -20.62 -15.09
CA LYS A 210 9.83 -19.45 -15.23
C LYS A 210 9.23 -18.37 -16.14
N ALA A 211 7.99 -18.57 -16.62
CA ALA A 211 7.29 -17.60 -17.44
C ALA A 211 6.96 -16.32 -16.65
N ARG A 212 6.76 -15.23 -17.36
CA ARG A 212 6.35 -13.96 -16.77
C ARG A 212 4.88 -14.02 -16.34
N LEU A 213 4.64 -14.20 -15.05
CA LEU A 213 3.29 -14.41 -14.48
C LEU A 213 2.70 -13.18 -13.82
N HIS A 214 3.53 -12.24 -13.42
CA HIS A 214 3.13 -11.09 -12.61
C HIS A 214 2.00 -10.28 -13.28
N GLY A 215 2.26 -9.67 -14.42
CA GLY A 215 1.25 -8.87 -15.13
C GLY A 215 0.03 -9.68 -15.61
N LEU A 216 0.23 -10.96 -15.96
CA LEU A 216 -0.88 -11.86 -16.31
C LEU A 216 -1.85 -12.04 -15.14
N PHE A 217 -1.32 -12.27 -13.93
CA PHE A 217 -2.14 -12.52 -12.75
C PHE A 217 -2.85 -11.26 -12.27
N GLU A 218 -2.14 -10.19 -12.03
CA GLU A 218 -2.68 -8.99 -11.40
C GLU A 218 -3.39 -8.02 -12.34
N GLY A 219 -3.00 -8.01 -13.62
CA GLY A 219 -3.61 -7.20 -14.66
C GLY A 219 -4.75 -7.94 -15.37
N ASP A 220 -4.37 -8.83 -16.28
CA ASP A 220 -5.31 -9.43 -17.23
C ASP A 220 -6.39 -10.29 -16.54
N LEU A 221 -5.98 -11.17 -15.61
CA LEU A 221 -6.92 -12.06 -14.93
C LEU A 221 -7.85 -11.26 -14.02
N VAL A 222 -7.32 -10.34 -13.19
CA VAL A 222 -8.14 -9.54 -12.26
C VAL A 222 -9.14 -8.68 -13.01
N TYR A 223 -8.71 -7.98 -14.05
CA TYR A 223 -9.60 -7.16 -14.87
C TYR A 223 -10.72 -7.98 -15.53
N ALA A 224 -10.37 -9.13 -16.10
CA ALA A 224 -11.33 -9.95 -16.82
C ALA A 224 -12.35 -10.66 -15.90
N THR A 225 -11.91 -11.13 -14.73
CA THR A 225 -12.67 -12.14 -13.97
C THR A 225 -13.11 -11.71 -12.57
N VAL A 226 -12.35 -10.86 -11.88
CA VAL A 226 -12.67 -10.49 -10.49
C VAL A 226 -13.77 -9.43 -10.45
N ARG A 227 -14.68 -9.56 -9.49
CA ARG A 227 -15.82 -8.64 -9.29
C ARG A 227 -15.81 -8.12 -7.85
N SER A 228 -15.99 -6.82 -7.67
CA SER A 228 -15.93 -6.14 -6.37
C SER A 228 -16.90 -6.74 -5.33
N GLY A 229 -18.08 -7.17 -5.75
CA GLY A 229 -19.04 -7.85 -4.87
C GLY A 229 -18.51 -9.19 -4.33
N ALA A 230 -17.77 -9.96 -5.12
CA ALA A 230 -17.14 -11.20 -4.69
C ALA A 230 -15.99 -10.93 -3.70
N VAL A 231 -15.21 -9.88 -3.94
CA VAL A 231 -14.15 -9.44 -3.01
C VAL A 231 -14.75 -8.99 -1.68
N ALA A 232 -15.80 -8.15 -1.73
CA ALA A 232 -16.49 -7.69 -0.53
C ALA A 232 -17.06 -8.84 0.32
N ALA A 233 -17.61 -9.87 -0.32
CA ALA A 233 -18.15 -11.04 0.37
C ALA A 233 -17.07 -11.91 1.07
N ARG A 234 -15.81 -11.74 0.72
CA ARG A 234 -14.66 -12.46 1.31
C ARG A 234 -13.84 -11.62 2.29
N MET A 235 -14.19 -10.35 2.48
CA MET A 235 -13.56 -9.53 3.52
C MET A 235 -13.85 -10.12 4.90
N THR A 236 -12.82 -10.14 5.73
CA THR A 236 -12.95 -10.62 7.11
C THR A 236 -13.67 -9.61 8.01
N PRO A 237 -14.26 -10.00 9.14
CA PRO A 237 -14.67 -9.07 10.18
C PRO A 237 -13.52 -8.17 10.64
N LEU A 238 -13.85 -6.99 11.21
CA LEU A 238 -12.86 -6.06 11.74
C LEU A 238 -11.93 -6.75 12.75
N LYS A 239 -10.64 -6.72 12.51
CA LYS A 239 -9.62 -7.32 13.38
C LYS A 239 -8.56 -6.28 13.74
N LEU A 240 -8.58 -5.86 15.00
CA LEU A 240 -7.57 -4.96 15.54
C LEU A 240 -6.45 -5.76 16.19
N CYS A 241 -5.21 -5.40 15.87
CA CYS A 241 -4.04 -6.08 16.46
C CYS A 241 -3.81 -5.62 17.90
N ASN A 242 -4.02 -4.34 18.21
CA ASN A 242 -3.58 -3.71 19.47
C ASN A 242 -2.07 -3.89 19.72
N CYS A 243 -1.29 -3.98 18.65
CA CYS A 243 0.16 -4.15 18.64
C CYS A 243 0.81 -2.94 17.94
N PRO A 244 2.14 -2.77 18.05
CA PRO A 244 2.87 -1.78 17.26
C PRO A 244 2.64 -1.97 15.76
N VAL A 245 2.61 -0.86 15.00
CA VAL A 245 2.39 -0.91 13.54
C VAL A 245 3.46 -1.73 12.82
N GLU A 246 4.67 -1.73 13.34
CA GLU A 246 5.80 -2.52 12.86
C GLU A 246 5.48 -4.02 12.92
N GLN A 247 4.98 -4.49 14.07
CA GLN A 247 4.59 -5.90 14.26
C GLN A 247 3.42 -6.28 13.34
N ARG A 248 2.39 -5.43 13.28
CA ARG A 248 1.24 -5.68 12.39
C ARG A 248 1.67 -5.82 10.94
N THR A 249 2.54 -4.90 10.47
CA THR A 249 3.01 -4.88 9.07
C THR A 249 3.80 -6.13 8.71
N VAL A 250 4.74 -6.55 9.57
CA VAL A 250 5.53 -7.76 9.29
C VAL A 250 4.71 -9.03 9.35
N ASP A 251 3.75 -9.13 10.29
CA ASP A 251 2.83 -10.26 10.37
C ASP A 251 1.96 -10.38 9.11
N TYR A 252 1.52 -9.24 8.56
CA TYR A 252 0.74 -9.20 7.33
C TYR A 252 1.55 -9.65 6.11
N ILE A 253 2.77 -9.16 5.95
CA ILE A 253 3.68 -9.55 4.87
C ILE A 253 4.03 -11.03 4.97
N ALA A 254 4.42 -11.50 6.17
CA ALA A 254 4.73 -12.91 6.40
C ALA A 254 3.52 -13.84 6.17
N ALA A 255 2.31 -13.38 6.48
CA ALA A 255 1.09 -14.12 6.16
C ALA A 255 0.85 -14.21 4.64
N THR A 256 1.20 -13.18 3.89
CA THR A 256 1.08 -13.15 2.42
C THR A 256 2.13 -14.04 1.75
N GLU A 257 3.36 -14.04 2.25
CA GLU A 257 4.46 -14.86 1.73
C GLU A 257 4.07 -16.35 1.65
N ARG A 258 3.33 -16.87 2.63
CA ARG A 258 2.81 -18.26 2.66
C ARG A 258 1.95 -18.64 1.45
N PHE A 259 1.49 -17.69 0.67
CA PHE A 259 0.70 -17.92 -0.55
C PHE A 259 1.55 -17.99 -1.81
N VAL A 260 2.87 -17.81 -1.74
CA VAL A 260 3.77 -17.92 -2.90
C VAL A 260 3.75 -19.33 -3.47
N ILE A 261 4.02 -20.34 -2.66
CA ILE A 261 3.97 -21.75 -3.10
C ILE A 261 2.58 -22.15 -3.60
N PRO A 262 1.47 -21.90 -2.85
CA PRO A 262 0.13 -22.16 -3.35
C PRO A 262 -0.20 -21.48 -4.69
N PHE A 263 0.32 -20.27 -4.92
CA PHE A 263 0.17 -19.57 -6.20
C PHE A 263 0.85 -20.36 -7.34
N TYR A 264 2.11 -20.77 -7.16
CA TYR A 264 2.85 -21.53 -8.18
C TYR A 264 2.29 -22.93 -8.39
N GLU A 265 1.78 -23.59 -7.38
CA GLU A 265 1.08 -24.88 -7.51
C GLU A 265 -0.23 -24.74 -8.29
N MET A 266 -1.02 -23.71 -7.98
CA MET A 266 -2.24 -23.39 -8.72
C MET A 266 -1.94 -23.07 -10.20
N GLU A 267 -0.90 -22.28 -10.47
CA GLU A 267 -0.45 -21.95 -11.83
C GLU A 267 -0.01 -23.22 -12.58
N LYS A 268 0.87 -24.03 -11.99
CA LYS A 268 1.36 -25.28 -12.56
C LYS A 268 0.22 -26.25 -12.92
N ALA A 269 -0.84 -26.26 -12.12
CA ALA A 269 -2.05 -27.02 -12.39
C ALA A 269 -2.97 -26.40 -13.46
N GLY A 270 -2.55 -25.29 -14.11
CA GLY A 270 -3.30 -24.59 -15.15
C GLY A 270 -4.34 -23.59 -14.63
N GLY A 271 -4.29 -23.23 -13.34
CA GLY A 271 -5.28 -22.35 -12.70
C GLY A 271 -5.30 -20.91 -13.21
N LEU A 272 -4.27 -20.46 -13.95
CA LEU A 272 -4.24 -19.17 -14.64
C LEU A 272 -4.79 -19.21 -16.06
N ALA A 273 -5.18 -20.39 -16.56
CA ALA A 273 -5.78 -20.51 -17.89
C ALA A 273 -7.11 -19.74 -17.95
N ARG A 274 -7.40 -19.17 -19.13
CA ARG A 274 -8.63 -18.40 -19.35
C ARG A 274 -9.87 -19.25 -19.04
N GLY A 275 -10.69 -18.76 -18.11
CA GLY A 275 -11.94 -19.46 -17.69
C GLY A 275 -11.75 -20.42 -16.51
N ASP A 276 -10.53 -20.66 -16.04
CA ASP A 276 -10.33 -21.45 -14.83
C ASP A 276 -10.74 -20.65 -13.58
N PRO A 277 -11.63 -21.18 -12.73
CA PRO A 277 -12.13 -20.44 -11.57
C PRO A 277 -11.10 -20.32 -10.43
N ARG A 278 -10.04 -21.15 -10.39
CA ARG A 278 -9.07 -21.20 -9.30
C ARG A 278 -8.25 -19.91 -9.21
N GLY A 279 -7.76 -19.40 -10.35
CA GLY A 279 -7.04 -18.12 -10.40
C GLY A 279 -7.92 -16.96 -9.96
N THR A 280 -9.19 -16.92 -10.41
CA THR A 280 -10.17 -15.91 -9.99
C THR A 280 -10.43 -15.98 -8.48
N ALA A 281 -10.61 -17.18 -7.93
CA ALA A 281 -10.84 -17.38 -6.50
C ALA A 281 -9.62 -16.91 -5.68
N PHE A 282 -8.41 -17.29 -6.09
CA PHE A 282 -7.16 -16.89 -5.44
C PHE A 282 -6.99 -15.37 -5.45
N ALA A 283 -7.13 -14.71 -6.61
CA ALA A 283 -7.06 -13.26 -6.71
C ALA A 283 -8.12 -12.56 -5.85
N THR A 284 -9.36 -13.07 -5.84
CA THR A 284 -10.46 -12.53 -5.03
C THR A 284 -10.12 -12.59 -3.53
N GLU A 285 -9.53 -13.67 -3.06
CA GLU A 285 -9.11 -13.83 -1.66
C GLU A 285 -7.98 -12.88 -1.28
N ARG A 286 -6.99 -12.70 -2.14
CA ARG A 286 -5.88 -11.78 -1.88
C ARG A 286 -6.33 -10.32 -1.88
N LEU A 287 -7.19 -9.92 -2.81
CA LEU A 287 -7.80 -8.58 -2.83
C LEU A 287 -8.67 -8.33 -1.59
N ALA A 288 -9.42 -9.32 -1.13
CA ALA A 288 -10.21 -9.23 0.09
C ALA A 288 -9.33 -9.11 1.35
N ALA A 289 -8.18 -9.81 1.38
CA ALA A 289 -7.19 -9.65 2.43
C ALA A 289 -6.63 -8.22 2.48
N GLY A 290 -6.25 -7.65 1.32
CA GLY A 290 -5.78 -6.26 1.21
C GLY A 290 -6.84 -5.25 1.66
N ALA A 291 -8.09 -5.41 1.21
CA ALA A 291 -9.18 -4.51 1.62
C ALA A 291 -9.50 -4.61 3.11
N SER A 292 -9.44 -5.81 3.69
CA SER A 292 -9.65 -6.02 5.13
C SER A 292 -8.54 -5.38 5.96
N GLU A 293 -7.27 -5.60 5.57
CA GLU A 293 -6.11 -5.05 6.25
C GLU A 293 -6.13 -3.50 6.19
N LEU A 294 -6.39 -2.92 5.01
CA LEU A 294 -6.48 -1.47 4.88
C LEU A 294 -7.56 -0.89 5.80
N ARG A 295 -8.77 -1.47 5.84
CA ARG A 295 -9.83 -1.04 6.78
C ARG A 295 -9.34 -1.08 8.22
N ASP A 296 -8.70 -2.16 8.61
CA ASP A 296 -8.30 -2.42 9.99
C ASP A 296 -7.20 -1.45 10.44
N VAL A 297 -6.18 -1.21 9.61
CA VAL A 297 -5.11 -0.23 9.93
C VAL A 297 -5.62 1.20 9.95
N VAL A 298 -6.61 1.56 9.11
CA VAL A 298 -7.26 2.88 9.16
C VAL A 298 -7.97 3.09 10.50
N VAL A 299 -8.68 2.07 11.00
CA VAL A 299 -9.35 2.15 12.30
C VAL A 299 -8.34 2.24 13.45
N GLU A 300 -7.24 1.49 13.40
CA GLU A 300 -6.16 1.59 14.40
C GLU A 300 -5.49 2.95 14.39
N ALA A 301 -5.15 3.48 13.22
CA ALA A 301 -4.60 4.82 13.07
C ALA A 301 -5.55 5.90 13.63
N TRP A 302 -6.86 5.77 13.34
CA TRP A 302 -7.88 6.65 13.90
C TRP A 302 -7.92 6.57 15.43
N ARG A 303 -7.91 5.39 16.02
CA ARG A 303 -7.92 5.23 17.49
C ARG A 303 -6.64 5.78 18.11
N ALA A 304 -5.47 5.44 17.56
CA ALA A 304 -4.18 5.88 18.06
C ALA A 304 -3.99 7.41 17.99
N SER A 305 -4.63 8.08 17.02
CA SER A 305 -4.55 9.54 16.85
C SER A 305 -5.08 10.33 18.05
N ALA A 306 -5.96 9.76 18.87
CA ALA A 306 -6.52 10.42 20.04
C ALA A 306 -5.47 10.73 21.14
N ASN A 307 -4.36 9.98 21.15
CA ASN A 307 -3.30 10.10 22.15
C ASN A 307 -2.03 10.77 21.59
N ARG A 308 -2.13 11.47 20.47
CA ARG A 308 -0.99 12.18 19.85
C ARG A 308 -0.94 13.63 20.29
N ASN A 309 0.22 14.23 20.03
CA ASN A 309 0.43 15.66 20.11
C ASN A 309 0.52 16.25 18.70
N VAL A 310 0.16 17.53 18.53
CA VAL A 310 0.20 18.25 17.25
C VAL A 310 0.79 19.65 17.41
N GLY A 311 1.38 20.17 16.34
CA GLY A 311 1.90 21.56 16.28
C GLY A 311 3.39 21.70 16.60
N TRP A 312 3.94 22.90 16.39
CA TRP A 312 5.35 23.25 16.61
C TRP A 312 5.75 23.25 18.09
N LYS A 313 4.91 23.86 18.92
CA LYS A 313 4.93 23.69 20.38
C LYS A 313 3.85 22.68 20.71
N PRO A 314 4.19 21.39 20.84
CA PRO A 314 3.20 20.32 20.78
C PRO A 314 2.12 20.47 21.86
N VAL A 315 0.86 20.43 21.43
CA VAL A 315 -0.30 20.34 22.31
C VAL A 315 -0.96 18.98 22.20
N SER A 316 -1.43 18.47 23.35
CA SER A 316 -2.12 17.17 23.40
C SER A 316 -3.49 17.28 22.73
N VAL A 317 -3.81 16.28 21.87
CA VAL A 317 -5.14 16.14 21.28
C VAL A 317 -6.21 16.12 22.37
N GLN A 318 -5.99 15.39 23.47
CA GLN A 318 -6.95 15.27 24.57
C GLN A 318 -7.20 16.61 25.28
N ASP A 319 -6.17 17.42 25.51
CA ASP A 319 -6.32 18.72 26.18
C ASP A 319 -7.08 19.71 25.29
N VAL A 320 -6.87 19.67 23.99
CA VAL A 320 -7.66 20.48 23.05
C VAL A 320 -9.11 20.02 23.01
N LEU A 321 -9.37 18.71 22.94
CA LEU A 321 -10.73 18.17 22.97
C LEU A 321 -11.46 18.50 24.27
N ALA A 322 -10.73 18.58 25.38
CA ALA A 322 -11.27 18.99 26.67
C ALA A 322 -11.43 20.54 26.83
N GLY A 323 -11.06 21.34 25.82
CA GLY A 323 -11.14 22.79 25.85
C GLY A 323 -10.12 23.49 26.78
N LYS A 324 -9.07 22.77 27.21
CA LYS A 324 -8.08 23.30 28.16
C LYS A 324 -7.01 24.16 27.49
N VAL A 325 -6.69 23.90 26.20
CA VAL A 325 -5.61 24.55 25.48
C VAL A 325 -6.12 25.02 24.12
N ASP A 326 -5.89 26.33 23.82
CA ASP A 326 -6.12 26.85 22.46
C ASP A 326 -5.05 26.30 21.52
N PRO A 327 -5.43 25.55 20.48
CA PRO A 327 -4.45 24.98 19.57
C PRO A 327 -3.92 25.98 18.52
N TYR A 328 -4.51 27.17 18.39
CA TYR A 328 -4.17 28.11 17.32
C TYR A 328 -2.67 28.47 17.27
N PRO A 329 -2.02 28.87 18.39
CA PRO A 329 -0.60 29.19 18.36
C PRO A 329 0.27 28.02 17.91
N ALA A 330 -0.04 26.83 18.40
CA ALA A 330 0.71 25.62 18.06
C ALA A 330 0.54 25.20 16.60
N LEU A 331 -0.67 25.35 16.04
CA LEU A 331 -0.99 24.92 14.67
C LEU A 331 -0.60 25.97 13.62
N TYR A 332 -0.81 27.25 13.93
CA TYR A 332 -0.48 28.37 13.04
C TYR A 332 1.04 28.62 12.97
N GLY A 333 1.79 28.22 14.01
CA GLY A 333 3.24 28.42 14.07
C GLY A 333 3.59 29.84 14.52
N ILE A 334 2.99 30.29 15.60
CA ILE A 334 3.40 31.57 16.26
C ILE A 334 4.60 31.25 17.16
N ASP A 335 5.75 31.85 16.86
CA ASP A 335 7.01 31.72 17.59
C ASP A 335 6.99 32.50 18.94
#